data_3fd57219c3424f9bdf5ebef6a16d7443
#
_entry.id   3fd57219c3424f9bdf5ebef6a16d7443
#
_cell.length_a   1.000
_cell.length_b   1.000
_cell.length_c   1.000
_cell.angle_alpha   90.00
_cell.angle_beta   90.00
_cell.angle_gamma   90.00
#
_symmetry.space_group_name_H-M   'P 1'
#
loop_
_entity.id
_entity.type
_entity.pdbx_description
1 polymer ?
#
loop_
_entity_poly.entity_id
_entity_poly.type
_entity_poly.pdbx_seq_one_letter_code
_entity_poly.pdbx_strand_id
1 'polypeptide(L)'
;QVLAKENPQHTYYFTDVQELDICDKQAVWTYMAEKQIELVVNCAAYTAVDKAEDNQELAYKLNCEAPKQLASAAQANGAAMIQVSTDYVFDGTAHIPYTEDCDPCPDSVYGTTKLEGEKEVMNHCEQAVVIRTAWLYSTFGNNFVKTMIRLGKERDSLGVVFDQIGTPTYANDLARAIYAIINKGIVRGIYHFSNEGVCSWYDFTVAIHRL
;
A
#
# COMPACT_ATOMS: atom_id res chain seq x y z
N GLN A 1 2.86 14.32 -1.13
CA GLN A 1 3.19 15.69 -1.58
C GLN A 1 2.17 16.72 -1.06
N VAL A 2 0.85 16.45 -1.10
CA VAL A 2 -0.16 17.38 -0.54
C VAL A 2 0.08 17.59 0.94
N LEU A 3 0.20 16.52 1.72
CA LEU A 3 0.44 16.61 3.16
C LEU A 3 1.76 17.28 3.52
N ALA A 4 2.79 17.16 2.69
CA ALA A 4 4.05 17.85 2.92
C ALA A 4 3.90 19.39 2.84
N LYS A 5 3.02 19.87 1.98
CA LYS A 5 2.69 21.31 1.90
C LYS A 5 1.86 21.78 3.09
N GLU A 6 0.96 20.91 3.60
CA GLU A 6 0.13 21.20 4.75
C GLU A 6 0.90 21.12 6.08
N ASN A 7 2.05 20.43 6.09
CA ASN A 7 2.84 20.13 7.29
C ASN A 7 4.33 20.50 7.09
N PRO A 8 4.66 21.78 6.94
CA PRO A 8 6.01 22.24 6.61
C PRO A 8 7.04 22.06 7.74
N GLN A 9 6.62 21.65 8.94
CA GLN A 9 7.50 21.38 10.08
C GLN A 9 8.37 20.14 9.91
N HIS A 10 8.04 19.25 8.96
CA HIS A 10 8.82 18.07 8.65
C HIS A 10 9.64 18.26 7.38
N THR A 11 10.79 17.62 7.31
CA THR A 11 11.56 17.50 6.07
C THR A 11 11.16 16.22 5.35
N TYR A 12 10.75 16.34 4.09
CA TYR A 12 10.27 15.20 3.28
C TYR A 12 11.25 14.89 2.17
N TYR A 13 11.60 13.63 2.07
CA TYR A 13 12.35 13.07 0.95
C TYR A 13 11.43 12.15 0.15
N PHE A 14 11.09 12.57 -1.06
CA PHE A 14 10.28 11.76 -1.99
C PHE A 14 11.23 11.06 -2.95
N THR A 15 11.21 9.75 -2.92
CA THR A 15 12.10 8.92 -3.75
C THR A 15 11.27 8.00 -4.64
N ASP A 16 11.76 7.77 -5.85
CA ASP A 16 11.36 6.70 -6.75
C ASP A 16 12.61 5.88 -7.08
N VAL A 17 12.49 4.85 -7.89
CA VAL A 17 13.60 3.95 -8.25
C VAL A 17 14.83 4.67 -8.80
N GLN A 18 14.62 5.83 -9.44
CA GLN A 18 15.72 6.65 -9.99
C GLN A 18 16.55 7.36 -8.90
N GLU A 19 15.91 7.74 -7.80
CA GLU A 19 16.58 8.40 -6.66
C GLU A 19 17.08 7.37 -5.64
N LEU A 20 16.33 6.29 -5.43
CA LEU A 20 16.65 5.24 -4.49
C LEU A 20 16.00 3.91 -4.89
N ASP A 21 16.78 3.00 -5.46
CA ASP A 21 16.32 1.62 -5.63
C ASP A 21 16.27 0.93 -4.26
N ILE A 22 15.06 0.69 -3.76
CA ILE A 22 14.83 0.03 -2.47
C ILE A 22 15.29 -1.44 -2.45
N CYS A 23 15.60 -2.01 -3.62
CA CYS A 23 16.20 -3.34 -3.76
C CYS A 23 17.74 -3.33 -3.62
N ASP A 24 18.36 -2.16 -3.64
CA ASP A 24 19.79 -2.01 -3.34
C ASP A 24 19.99 -1.75 -1.85
N LYS A 25 20.37 -2.81 -1.14
CA LYS A 25 20.61 -2.75 0.30
C LYS A 25 21.61 -1.64 0.68
N GLN A 26 22.71 -1.54 -0.03
CA GLN A 26 23.76 -0.57 0.31
C GLN A 26 23.27 0.87 0.09
N ALA A 27 22.55 1.12 -1.00
CA ALA A 27 21.98 2.41 -1.30
C ALA A 27 20.97 2.83 -0.21
N VAL A 28 20.07 1.92 0.20
CA VAL A 28 19.09 2.16 1.27
C VAL A 28 19.79 2.55 2.58
N TRP A 29 20.77 1.77 3.02
CA TRP A 29 21.48 2.01 4.28
C TRP A 29 22.24 3.35 4.26
N THR A 30 22.94 3.63 3.18
CA THR A 30 23.68 4.89 2.98
C THR A 30 22.73 6.08 2.99
N TYR A 31 21.64 6.00 2.21
CA TYR A 31 20.66 7.07 2.11
C TYR A 31 20.03 7.42 3.45
N MET A 32 19.60 6.40 4.21
CA MET A 32 18.97 6.63 5.51
C MET A 32 19.92 7.26 6.53
N ALA A 33 21.18 6.83 6.55
CA ALA A 33 22.19 7.39 7.44
C ALA A 33 22.56 8.84 7.05
N GLU A 34 22.83 9.11 5.77
CA GLU A 34 23.20 10.44 5.28
C GLU A 34 22.09 11.48 5.46
N LYS A 35 20.83 11.07 5.23
CA LYS A 35 19.67 11.95 5.37
C LYS A 35 19.11 12.00 6.80
N GLN A 36 19.66 11.22 7.71
CA GLN A 36 19.17 11.13 9.10
C GLN A 36 17.66 10.87 9.14
N ILE A 37 17.21 9.86 8.41
CA ILE A 37 15.79 9.53 8.29
C ILE A 37 15.25 9.04 9.64
N GLU A 38 14.20 9.69 10.13
CA GLU A 38 13.50 9.33 11.38
C GLU A 38 12.25 8.48 11.14
N LEU A 39 11.70 8.52 9.90
CA LEU A 39 10.52 7.74 9.52
C LEU A 39 10.58 7.36 8.04
N VAL A 40 10.31 6.10 7.77
CA VAL A 40 10.09 5.57 6.42
C VAL A 40 8.61 5.32 6.21
N VAL A 41 8.03 5.85 5.13
CA VAL A 41 6.69 5.48 4.65
C VAL A 41 6.88 4.76 3.33
N ASN A 42 6.81 3.42 3.35
CA ASN A 42 6.96 2.61 2.15
C ASN A 42 5.62 2.42 1.43
N CYS A 43 5.48 3.07 0.29
CA CYS A 43 4.37 2.91 -0.63
C CYS A 43 4.76 2.15 -1.91
N ALA A 44 6.03 1.78 -2.05
CA ALA A 44 6.51 1.05 -3.21
C ALA A 44 6.12 -0.43 -3.10
N ALA A 45 5.66 -1.00 -4.21
CA ALA A 45 5.28 -2.40 -4.32
C ALA A 45 5.15 -2.83 -5.79
N TYR A 46 5.29 -4.12 -6.05
CA TYR A 46 4.80 -4.75 -7.26
C TYR A 46 3.29 -4.96 -7.13
N THR A 47 2.49 -4.18 -7.85
CA THR A 47 1.03 -4.13 -7.66
C THR A 47 0.22 -4.74 -8.80
N ALA A 48 0.87 -5.24 -9.85
CA ALA A 48 0.19 -5.88 -10.98
C ALA A 48 -0.14 -7.34 -10.61
N VAL A 49 -1.29 -7.55 -9.97
CA VAL A 49 -1.72 -8.82 -9.37
C VAL A 49 -1.56 -9.98 -10.37
N ASP A 50 -2.23 -9.92 -11.54
CA ASP A 50 -2.19 -10.99 -12.53
C ASP A 50 -0.77 -11.25 -13.07
N LYS A 51 0.03 -10.19 -13.26
CA LYS A 51 1.40 -10.32 -13.74
C LYS A 51 2.37 -10.85 -12.69
N ALA A 52 2.01 -10.80 -11.41
CA ALA A 52 2.82 -11.36 -10.34
C ALA A 52 2.95 -12.87 -10.47
N GLU A 53 1.90 -13.55 -10.99
CA GLU A 53 1.93 -14.99 -11.23
C GLU A 53 3.05 -15.39 -12.20
N ASP A 54 3.32 -14.55 -13.21
CA ASP A 54 4.39 -14.77 -14.20
C ASP A 54 5.75 -14.19 -13.76
N ASN A 55 5.75 -13.28 -12.77
CA ASN A 55 6.95 -12.53 -12.32
C ASN A 55 7.17 -12.66 -10.82
N GLN A 56 7.09 -13.88 -10.29
CA GLN A 56 7.14 -14.18 -8.87
C GLN A 56 8.41 -13.65 -8.19
N GLU A 57 9.57 -13.82 -8.81
CA GLU A 57 10.86 -13.34 -8.27
C GLU A 57 10.87 -11.82 -8.08
N LEU A 58 10.39 -11.07 -9.07
CA LEU A 58 10.31 -9.61 -8.98
C LEU A 58 9.28 -9.16 -7.96
N ALA A 59 8.13 -9.83 -7.91
CA ALA A 59 7.10 -9.58 -6.90
C ALA A 59 7.65 -9.83 -5.49
N TYR A 60 8.34 -10.94 -5.27
CA TYR A 60 8.96 -11.27 -3.98
C TYR A 60 10.04 -10.24 -3.60
N LYS A 61 10.92 -9.90 -4.54
CA LYS A 61 11.98 -8.91 -4.32
C LYS A 61 11.42 -7.55 -3.87
N LEU A 62 10.38 -7.05 -4.55
CA LEU A 62 9.80 -5.73 -4.27
C LEU A 62 8.84 -5.74 -3.08
N ASN A 63 8.09 -6.83 -2.87
CA ASN A 63 7.06 -6.87 -1.84
C ASN A 63 7.51 -7.47 -0.50
N CYS A 64 8.62 -8.23 -0.50
CA CYS A 64 9.14 -8.90 0.70
C CYS A 64 10.57 -8.47 1.04
N GLU A 65 11.55 -8.69 0.13
CA GLU A 65 12.95 -8.42 0.43
C GLU A 65 13.25 -6.92 0.60
N ALA A 66 12.69 -6.06 -0.27
CA ALA A 66 12.91 -4.62 -0.16
C ALA A 66 12.29 -4.03 1.12
N PRO A 67 11.04 -4.35 1.52
CA PRO A 67 10.51 -3.97 2.84
C PRO A 67 11.35 -4.45 4.02
N LYS A 68 11.88 -5.69 3.98
CA LYS A 68 12.82 -6.21 4.99
C LYS A 68 14.06 -5.33 5.11
N GLN A 69 14.64 -4.95 3.98
CA GLN A 69 15.84 -4.11 3.97
C GLN A 69 15.55 -2.71 4.51
N LEU A 70 14.42 -2.11 4.13
CA LEU A 70 13.98 -0.83 4.66
C LEU A 70 13.75 -0.90 6.18
N ALA A 71 13.09 -1.95 6.67
CA ALA A 71 12.84 -2.14 8.10
C ALA A 71 14.13 -2.34 8.89
N SER A 72 15.06 -3.13 8.37
CA SER A 72 16.37 -3.35 9.01
C SER A 72 17.19 -2.07 9.07
N ALA A 73 17.18 -1.28 8.00
CA ALA A 73 17.87 0.01 7.95
C ALA A 73 17.21 1.04 8.88
N ALA A 74 15.86 1.06 8.94
CA ALA A 74 15.11 1.90 9.86
C ALA A 74 15.49 1.59 11.32
N GLN A 75 15.44 0.31 11.71
CA GLN A 75 15.82 -0.14 13.05
C GLN A 75 17.25 0.29 13.40
N ALA A 76 18.20 0.09 12.51
CA ALA A 76 19.61 0.44 12.75
C ALA A 76 19.84 1.95 12.91
N ASN A 77 19.00 2.78 12.31
CA ASN A 77 19.06 4.25 12.43
C ASN A 77 18.12 4.80 13.53
N GLY A 78 17.43 3.94 14.29
CA GLY A 78 16.44 4.38 15.29
C GLY A 78 15.18 5.01 14.68
N ALA A 79 14.95 4.79 13.39
CA ALA A 79 13.80 5.32 12.67
C ALA A 79 12.57 4.38 12.79
N ALA A 80 11.40 4.97 12.71
CA ALA A 80 10.14 4.22 12.57
C ALA A 80 9.86 3.85 11.12
N MET A 81 8.94 2.89 10.89
CA MET A 81 8.50 2.50 9.56
C MET A 81 6.98 2.33 9.48
N ILE A 82 6.38 2.87 8.42
CA ILE A 82 4.99 2.60 8.04
C ILE A 82 5.02 1.88 6.69
N GLN A 83 4.48 0.67 6.66
CA GLN A 83 4.34 -0.15 5.46
C GLN A 83 2.91 -0.13 4.95
N VAL A 84 2.70 0.31 3.72
CA VAL A 84 1.39 0.16 3.05
C VAL A 84 1.27 -1.27 2.51
N SER A 85 0.20 -1.96 2.92
CA SER A 85 -0.14 -3.32 2.51
C SER A 85 -1.52 -3.38 1.86
N THR A 86 -2.10 -4.56 1.75
CA THR A 86 -3.28 -4.84 0.95
C THR A 86 -4.25 -5.79 1.64
N ASP A 87 -5.51 -5.75 1.25
CA ASP A 87 -6.54 -6.73 1.56
C ASP A 87 -6.33 -8.10 0.87
N TYR A 88 -5.51 -8.17 -0.18
CA TYR A 88 -5.14 -9.43 -0.85
C TYR A 88 -4.35 -10.41 0.04
N VAL A 89 -4.04 -10.05 1.27
CA VAL A 89 -3.53 -10.99 2.28
C VAL A 89 -4.61 -11.96 2.76
N PHE A 90 -5.88 -11.73 2.41
CA PHE A 90 -7.02 -12.60 2.67
C PHE A 90 -7.50 -13.27 1.38
N ASP A 91 -8.19 -14.42 1.52
CA ASP A 91 -8.73 -15.21 0.41
C ASP A 91 -10.03 -14.67 -0.20
N GLY A 92 -10.65 -13.66 0.40
CA GLY A 92 -11.90 -13.08 -0.08
C GLY A 92 -13.14 -13.94 0.10
N THR A 93 -13.08 -15.04 0.83
CA THR A 93 -14.21 -15.99 0.99
C THR A 93 -15.18 -15.60 2.11
N ALA A 94 -14.80 -14.65 2.98
CA ALA A 94 -15.64 -14.23 4.08
C ALA A 94 -16.84 -13.39 3.59
N HIS A 95 -17.98 -13.57 4.25
CA HIS A 95 -19.21 -12.80 4.04
C HIS A 95 -19.44 -11.71 5.10
N ILE A 96 -18.44 -11.51 5.96
CA ILE A 96 -18.35 -10.43 6.95
C ILE A 96 -17.02 -9.68 6.72
N PRO A 97 -16.89 -8.42 7.15
CA PRO A 97 -15.65 -7.69 7.04
C PRO A 97 -14.48 -8.40 7.74
N TYR A 98 -13.33 -8.48 7.09
CA TYR A 98 -12.11 -8.92 7.71
C TYR A 98 -11.62 -7.89 8.73
N THR A 99 -11.26 -8.35 9.91
CA THR A 99 -10.62 -7.55 10.95
C THR A 99 -9.12 -7.84 11.01
N GLU A 100 -8.37 -7.03 11.75
CA GLU A 100 -6.93 -7.21 11.92
C GLU A 100 -6.58 -8.54 12.63
N ASP A 101 -7.53 -9.09 13.40
CA ASP A 101 -7.38 -10.36 14.13
C ASP A 101 -7.67 -11.60 13.25
N CYS A 102 -8.18 -11.42 12.02
CA CYS A 102 -8.38 -12.53 11.10
C CYS A 102 -7.03 -13.08 10.61
N ASP A 103 -6.91 -14.40 10.59
CA ASP A 103 -5.73 -15.08 10.05
C ASP A 103 -5.61 -14.81 8.53
N PRO A 104 -4.48 -14.27 8.06
CA PRO A 104 -4.27 -14.08 6.63
C PRO A 104 -4.15 -15.42 5.90
N CYS A 105 -4.81 -15.51 4.74
CA CYS A 105 -4.79 -16.68 3.85
C CYS A 105 -4.80 -16.23 2.39
N PRO A 106 -3.69 -15.68 1.86
CA PRO A 106 -3.62 -15.21 0.49
C PRO A 106 -3.67 -16.36 -0.51
N ASP A 107 -4.37 -16.16 -1.63
CA ASP A 107 -4.51 -17.12 -2.72
C ASP A 107 -3.72 -16.74 -3.99
N SER A 108 -3.06 -15.57 -3.99
CA SER A 108 -2.26 -15.05 -5.10
C SER A 108 -0.79 -14.84 -4.73
N VAL A 109 0.10 -14.85 -5.71
CA VAL A 109 1.52 -14.48 -5.53
C VAL A 109 1.64 -13.06 -4.99
N TYR A 110 0.82 -12.13 -5.48
CA TYR A 110 0.79 -10.76 -4.96
C TYR A 110 0.46 -10.74 -3.46
N GLY A 111 -0.64 -11.36 -3.06
CA GLY A 111 -1.07 -11.41 -1.66
C GLY A 111 -0.04 -12.09 -0.77
N THR A 112 0.50 -13.23 -1.21
CA THR A 112 1.54 -13.99 -0.47
C THR A 112 2.79 -13.15 -0.26
N THR A 113 3.32 -12.52 -1.32
CA THR A 113 4.55 -11.71 -1.21
C THR A 113 4.35 -10.46 -0.36
N LYS A 114 3.15 -9.84 -0.41
CA LYS A 114 2.81 -8.71 0.47
C LYS A 114 2.72 -9.14 1.93
N LEU A 115 2.09 -10.28 2.23
CA LEU A 115 2.01 -10.82 3.58
C LEU A 115 3.38 -11.17 4.16
N GLU A 116 4.26 -11.75 3.35
CA GLU A 116 5.63 -12.02 3.78
C GLU A 116 6.39 -10.72 4.06
N GLY A 117 6.19 -9.69 3.24
CA GLY A 117 6.72 -8.35 3.49
C GLY A 117 6.22 -7.74 4.80
N GLU A 118 4.94 -7.90 5.15
CA GLU A 118 4.41 -7.49 6.46
C GLU A 118 5.18 -8.15 7.61
N LYS A 119 5.35 -9.48 7.53
CA LYS A 119 6.08 -10.27 8.54
C LYS A 119 7.53 -9.80 8.67
N GLU A 120 8.20 -9.57 7.55
CA GLU A 120 9.58 -9.08 7.54
C GLU A 120 9.70 -7.68 8.16
N VAL A 121 8.79 -6.77 7.85
CA VAL A 121 8.76 -5.44 8.45
C VAL A 121 8.55 -5.51 9.96
N MET A 122 7.58 -6.30 10.40
CA MET A 122 7.30 -6.48 11.82
C MET A 122 8.46 -7.16 12.55
N ASN A 123 9.19 -8.08 11.93
CA ASN A 123 10.31 -8.78 12.57
C ASN A 123 11.60 -7.95 12.64
N HIS A 124 11.77 -6.95 11.75
CA HIS A 124 13.02 -6.21 11.61
C HIS A 124 12.96 -4.75 12.08
N CYS A 125 11.79 -4.22 12.43
CA CYS A 125 11.65 -2.87 12.97
C CYS A 125 10.71 -2.86 14.17
N GLU A 126 11.21 -2.45 15.33
CA GLU A 126 10.42 -2.38 16.56
C GLU A 126 9.35 -1.29 16.52
N GLN A 127 9.62 -0.18 15.84
CA GLN A 127 8.68 0.90 15.64
C GLN A 127 8.00 0.80 14.26
N ALA A 128 7.38 -0.34 13.97
CA ALA A 128 6.72 -0.59 12.70
C ALA A 128 5.20 -0.56 12.79
N VAL A 129 4.58 0.02 11.77
CA VAL A 129 3.13 -0.02 11.51
C VAL A 129 2.92 -0.58 10.12
N VAL A 130 2.01 -1.53 9.98
CA VAL A 130 1.50 -2.02 8.71
C VAL A 130 0.08 -1.50 8.54
N ILE A 131 -0.23 -0.91 7.38
CA ILE A 131 -1.58 -0.45 7.04
C ILE A 131 -2.06 -1.24 5.82
N ARG A 132 -3.01 -2.15 6.01
CA ARG A 132 -3.71 -2.84 4.94
C ARG A 132 -4.80 -1.94 4.39
N THR A 133 -4.84 -1.76 3.09
CA THR A 133 -5.84 -0.93 2.39
C THR A 133 -6.39 -1.68 1.19
N ALA A 134 -7.55 -1.24 0.67
CA ALA A 134 -8.23 -1.88 -0.44
C ALA A 134 -8.60 -0.87 -1.52
N TRP A 135 -8.62 -1.28 -2.79
CA TRP A 135 -9.19 -0.55 -3.93
C TRP A 135 -8.73 0.91 -4.00
N LEU A 136 -7.41 1.12 -3.86
CA LEU A 136 -6.82 2.45 -3.78
C LEU A 136 -6.96 3.20 -5.10
N TYR A 137 -7.50 4.41 -5.06
CA TYR A 137 -7.61 5.29 -6.21
C TYR A 137 -7.18 6.73 -5.89
N SER A 138 -6.81 7.48 -6.94
CA SER A 138 -6.27 8.82 -6.80
C SER A 138 -6.39 9.62 -8.10
N THR A 139 -6.24 10.94 -7.99
CA THR A 139 -6.06 11.82 -9.15
C THR A 139 -4.70 11.62 -9.84
N PHE A 140 -3.75 10.93 -9.18
CA PHE A 140 -2.41 10.62 -9.69
C PHE A 140 -2.30 9.17 -10.14
N GLY A 141 -1.34 8.89 -11.02
CA GLY A 141 -1.05 7.55 -11.51
C GLY A 141 -2.20 6.89 -12.26
N ASN A 142 -2.06 5.61 -12.56
CA ASN A 142 -3.09 4.76 -13.14
C ASN A 142 -3.88 4.09 -12.02
N ASN A 143 -5.20 4.03 -12.15
CA ASN A 143 -6.08 3.36 -11.20
C ASN A 143 -7.41 2.99 -11.86
N PHE A 144 -8.23 2.23 -11.15
CA PHE A 144 -9.52 1.74 -11.63
C PHE A 144 -10.46 2.89 -12.07
N VAL A 145 -10.56 3.97 -11.29
CA VAL A 145 -11.43 5.12 -11.60
C VAL A 145 -11.08 5.73 -12.95
N LYS A 146 -9.79 6.02 -13.19
CA LYS A 146 -9.33 6.56 -14.47
C LYS A 146 -9.54 5.60 -15.62
N THR A 147 -9.35 4.30 -15.38
CA THR A 147 -9.60 3.26 -16.38
C THR A 147 -11.08 3.23 -16.76
N MET A 148 -12.00 3.28 -15.80
CA MET A 148 -13.44 3.29 -16.07
C MET A 148 -13.87 4.57 -16.80
N ILE A 149 -13.35 5.74 -16.41
CA ILE A 149 -13.61 7.00 -17.14
C ILE A 149 -13.15 6.91 -18.61
N ARG A 150 -11.96 6.35 -18.85
CA ARG A 150 -11.44 6.18 -20.22
C ARG A 150 -12.29 5.20 -21.02
N LEU A 151 -12.54 4.01 -20.46
CA LEU A 151 -13.31 2.97 -21.15
C LEU A 151 -14.75 3.40 -21.42
N GLY A 152 -15.39 4.15 -20.52
CA GLY A 152 -16.73 4.69 -20.72
C GLY A 152 -16.82 5.71 -21.86
N LYS A 153 -15.69 6.34 -22.25
CA LYS A 153 -15.61 7.23 -23.43
C LYS A 153 -15.30 6.49 -24.73
N GLU A 154 -14.67 5.32 -24.63
CA GLU A 154 -14.16 4.55 -25.78
C GLU A 154 -15.09 3.42 -26.21
N ARG A 155 -16.03 3.00 -25.35
CA ARG A 155 -16.83 1.79 -25.57
C ARG A 155 -18.32 2.05 -25.31
N ASP A 156 -19.18 1.46 -26.13
CA ASP A 156 -20.64 1.53 -25.99
C ASP A 156 -21.16 0.69 -24.80
N SER A 157 -20.41 -0.34 -24.40
CA SER A 157 -20.74 -1.18 -23.26
C SER A 157 -19.52 -1.75 -22.58
N LEU A 158 -19.62 -1.97 -21.25
CA LEU A 158 -18.58 -2.56 -20.42
C LEU A 158 -19.18 -3.69 -19.57
N GLY A 159 -18.51 -4.85 -19.58
CA GLY A 159 -18.75 -5.91 -18.59
C GLY A 159 -17.89 -5.67 -17.36
N VAL A 160 -18.49 -5.60 -16.19
CA VAL A 160 -17.78 -5.42 -14.90
C VAL A 160 -18.29 -6.46 -13.91
N VAL A 161 -17.39 -7.08 -13.15
CA VAL A 161 -17.74 -8.07 -12.13
C VAL A 161 -18.60 -7.48 -11.03
N PHE A 162 -19.60 -8.26 -10.59
CA PHE A 162 -20.59 -7.83 -9.60
C PHE A 162 -20.48 -8.57 -8.27
N ASP A 163 -19.86 -9.74 -8.27
CA ASP A 163 -19.76 -10.67 -7.15
C ASP A 163 -18.52 -10.44 -6.26
N GLN A 164 -17.65 -9.53 -6.63
CA GLN A 164 -16.55 -9.09 -5.80
C GLN A 164 -16.93 -7.81 -5.05
N ILE A 165 -16.93 -7.89 -3.72
CA ILE A 165 -17.36 -6.83 -2.83
C ILE A 165 -16.16 -6.27 -2.08
N GLY A 166 -16.07 -4.95 -2.01
CA GLY A 166 -14.96 -4.27 -1.35
C GLY A 166 -15.29 -2.84 -0.96
N THR A 167 -14.28 -2.15 -0.49
CA THR A 167 -14.38 -0.78 -0.02
C THR A 167 -13.34 0.09 -0.73
N PRO A 168 -13.74 0.96 -1.68
CA PRO A 168 -12.81 1.87 -2.34
C PRO A 168 -12.14 2.81 -1.34
N THR A 169 -10.85 3.07 -1.53
CA THR A 169 -10.07 3.96 -0.67
C THR A 169 -9.47 5.11 -1.48
N TYR A 170 -9.79 6.34 -1.09
CA TYR A 170 -9.17 7.52 -1.68
C TYR A 170 -7.77 7.74 -1.08
N ALA A 171 -6.75 7.78 -1.94
CA ALA A 171 -5.35 7.84 -1.50
C ALA A 171 -5.01 9.08 -0.63
N ASN A 172 -5.73 10.20 -0.81
CA ASN A 172 -5.54 11.37 0.05
C ASN A 172 -6.01 11.10 1.49
N ASP A 173 -7.07 10.32 1.67
CA ASP A 173 -7.56 9.96 3.01
C ASP A 173 -6.62 8.95 3.68
N LEU A 174 -6.09 7.98 2.93
CA LEU A 174 -5.02 7.11 3.44
C LEU A 174 -3.79 7.93 3.85
N ALA A 175 -3.39 8.91 3.04
CA ALA A 175 -2.28 9.78 3.39
C ALA A 175 -2.54 10.58 4.68
N ARG A 176 -3.78 11.08 4.88
CA ARG A 176 -4.19 11.76 6.12
C ARG A 176 -4.20 10.81 7.32
N ALA A 177 -4.63 9.55 7.13
CA ALA A 177 -4.54 8.54 8.17
C ALA A 177 -3.09 8.25 8.58
N ILE A 178 -2.19 8.08 7.61
CA ILE A 178 -0.75 7.94 7.86
C ILE A 178 -0.23 9.15 8.66
N TYR A 179 -0.58 10.36 8.26
CA TYR A 179 -0.16 11.56 8.95
C TYR A 179 -0.72 11.64 10.39
N ALA A 180 -1.96 11.21 10.59
CA ALA A 180 -2.54 11.14 11.92
C ALA A 180 -1.78 10.15 12.84
N ILE A 181 -1.33 9.02 12.31
CA ILE A 181 -0.47 8.06 13.02
C ILE A 181 0.85 8.73 13.41
N ILE A 182 1.50 9.42 12.47
CA ILE A 182 2.76 10.14 12.72
C ILE A 182 2.61 11.14 13.87
N ASN A 183 1.55 11.95 13.84
CA ASN A 183 1.32 12.99 14.85
C ASN A 183 0.92 12.46 16.24
N LYS A 184 0.22 11.33 16.28
CA LYS A 184 -0.19 10.70 17.56
C LYS A 184 0.92 9.84 18.18
N GLY A 185 1.97 9.58 17.43
CA GLY A 185 3.03 8.65 17.79
C GLY A 185 2.81 7.25 17.21
N ILE A 186 3.90 6.61 16.82
CA ILE A 186 3.89 5.27 16.25
C ILE A 186 3.52 4.26 17.34
N VAL A 187 2.38 3.59 17.16
CA VAL A 187 1.98 2.44 17.97
C VAL A 187 2.13 1.21 17.08
N ARG A 188 3.08 0.34 17.43
CA ARG A 188 3.38 -0.89 16.68
C ARG A 188 2.13 -1.71 16.48
N GLY A 189 1.87 -2.13 15.25
CA GLY A 189 0.72 -2.99 14.95
C GLY A 189 0.39 -3.10 13.48
N ILE A 190 -0.59 -3.94 13.20
CA ILE A 190 -1.23 -4.06 11.89
C ILE A 190 -2.60 -3.41 11.99
N TYR A 191 -2.93 -2.56 11.05
CA TYR A 191 -4.17 -1.79 11.03
C TYR A 191 -4.83 -1.90 9.66
N HIS A 192 -6.15 -1.87 9.64
CA HIS A 192 -6.92 -1.72 8.41
C HIS A 192 -7.34 -0.27 8.21
N PHE A 193 -7.21 0.23 6.99
CA PHE A 193 -7.72 1.54 6.61
C PHE A 193 -8.37 1.48 5.24
N SER A 194 -9.65 1.85 5.17
CA SER A 194 -10.40 2.13 3.95
C SER A 194 -11.38 3.27 4.19
N ASN A 195 -11.95 3.85 3.14
CA ASN A 195 -13.08 4.75 3.32
C ASN A 195 -14.33 3.95 3.71
N GLU A 196 -15.38 4.64 4.13
CA GLU A 196 -16.66 4.01 4.47
C GLU A 196 -17.45 3.58 3.23
N GLY A 197 -18.31 2.60 3.43
CA GLY A 197 -19.19 2.07 2.40
C GLY A 197 -18.70 0.72 1.86
N VAL A 198 -19.63 0.04 1.19
CA VAL A 198 -19.40 -1.28 0.59
C VAL A 198 -20.04 -1.28 -0.79
N CYS A 199 -19.33 -1.74 -1.80
CA CYS A 199 -19.85 -1.85 -3.16
C CYS A 199 -19.17 -2.98 -3.94
N SER A 200 -19.79 -3.41 -5.03
CA SER A 200 -19.12 -4.23 -6.04
C SER A 200 -18.27 -3.36 -6.98
N TRP A 201 -17.38 -3.98 -7.76
CA TRP A 201 -16.72 -3.27 -8.87
C TRP A 201 -17.72 -2.68 -9.85
N TYR A 202 -18.84 -3.39 -10.08
CA TYR A 202 -19.94 -2.90 -10.92
C TYR A 202 -20.56 -1.62 -10.32
N ASP A 203 -20.95 -1.63 -9.05
CA ASP A 203 -21.54 -0.46 -8.39
C ASP A 203 -20.60 0.74 -8.41
N PHE A 204 -19.32 0.49 -8.15
CA PHE A 204 -18.28 1.53 -8.22
C PHE A 204 -18.15 2.10 -9.63
N THR A 205 -18.17 1.25 -10.66
CA THR A 205 -18.17 1.70 -12.07
C THR A 205 -19.39 2.52 -12.41
N VAL A 206 -20.59 2.09 -11.98
CA VAL A 206 -21.83 2.85 -12.19
C VAL A 206 -21.76 4.21 -11.51
N ALA A 207 -21.22 4.28 -10.28
CA ALA A 207 -21.03 5.56 -9.59
C ALA A 207 -20.06 6.49 -10.34
N ILE A 208 -18.93 5.95 -10.84
CA ILE A 208 -17.94 6.71 -11.62
C ILE A 208 -18.56 7.30 -12.90
N HIS A 209 -19.41 6.54 -13.58
CA HIS A 209 -20.02 6.99 -14.86
C HIS A 209 -21.21 7.93 -14.67
N ARG A 210 -21.75 8.04 -13.45
CA ARG A 210 -22.82 9.00 -13.12
C ARG A 210 -22.32 10.39 -12.76
N LEU A 211 -21.04 10.52 -12.41
CA LEU A 211 -20.37 11.79 -12.06
C LEU A 211 -19.79 12.47 -13.30
#